data_661ff2bf9e408de96a7dcae1f6e0e39f
#
_entry.id   661ff2bf9e408de96a7dcae1f6e0e39f
#
_cell.length_a   1.000
_cell.length_b   1.000
_cell.length_c   1.000
_cell.angle_alpha   90.00
_cell.angle_beta   90.00
_cell.angle_gamma   90.00
#
_symmetry.space_group_name_H-M   'P 1'
#
loop_
_entity.id
_entity.type
_entity.pdbx_description
1 polymer ?
#
loop_
_entity_poly.entity_id
_entity_poly.type
_entity_poly.pdbx_seq_one_letter_code
_entity_poly.pdbx_strand_id
1 'polypeptide(L)'
;MNIDRIGLIAGKSEISAEDLRYMLTLSGDDMKRLFEISAAIKKEHVGNIVYYRGLIEYSNRCSKNCYYCGVRAGMKQLHRYKLSDEEVIEAAKFAWQKRYASIVIQGGERADKGQVANISRLLQKIHQETNSELHITLSLGEQSEETFRRWK
;
A
#
# COMPACT_ATOMS: atom_id res chain seq x y z
N MET A 1 3.19 24.80 -37.09
CA MET A 1 3.68 24.64 -35.71
C MET A 1 2.85 23.53 -35.05
N ASN A 2 3.48 22.40 -34.79
CA ASN A 2 2.79 21.33 -34.07
C ASN A 2 2.68 21.77 -32.60
N ILE A 3 1.46 22.08 -32.14
CA ILE A 3 1.24 22.50 -30.76
C ILE A 3 1.52 21.29 -29.88
N ASP A 4 2.43 21.41 -28.92
CA ASP A 4 2.71 20.35 -27.92
C ASP A 4 1.50 20.19 -26.99
N ARG A 5 0.47 19.47 -27.49
CA ARG A 5 -0.78 19.23 -26.76
C ARG A 5 -0.51 18.50 -25.43
N ILE A 6 0.49 17.61 -25.39
CA ILE A 6 0.84 16.87 -24.18
C ILE A 6 1.38 17.80 -23.11
N GLY A 7 2.30 18.70 -23.48
CA GLY A 7 2.83 19.71 -22.57
C GLY A 7 1.77 20.68 -22.05
N LEU A 8 0.83 21.06 -22.91
CA LEU A 8 -0.30 21.92 -22.49
C LEU A 8 -1.22 21.21 -21.48
N ILE A 9 -1.52 19.93 -21.69
CA ILE A 9 -2.34 19.14 -20.75
C ILE A 9 -1.61 18.97 -19.42
N ALA A 10 -0.31 18.66 -19.44
CA ALA A 10 0.50 18.47 -18.24
C ALA A 10 0.63 19.73 -17.37
N GLY A 11 0.49 20.92 -17.96
CA GLY A 11 0.50 22.20 -17.24
C GLY A 11 -0.84 22.61 -16.65
N LYS A 12 -1.92 21.84 -16.85
CA LYS A 12 -3.25 22.17 -16.30
C LYS A 12 -3.32 21.84 -14.82
N SER A 13 -4.01 22.65 -14.04
CA SER A 13 -4.36 22.36 -12.65
C SER A 13 -5.40 21.24 -12.52
N GLU A 14 -6.29 21.12 -13.52
CA GLU A 14 -7.31 20.09 -13.61
C GLU A 14 -7.27 19.44 -15.00
N ILE A 15 -7.21 18.13 -15.04
CA ILE A 15 -7.18 17.33 -16.26
C ILE A 15 -8.59 16.81 -16.54
N SER A 16 -9.13 17.14 -17.70
CA SER A 16 -10.46 16.68 -18.12
C SER A 16 -10.47 15.19 -18.49
N ALA A 17 -11.66 14.58 -18.50
CA ALA A 17 -11.83 13.20 -18.98
C ALA A 17 -11.41 13.03 -20.45
N GLU A 18 -11.55 14.07 -21.27
CA GLU A 18 -11.10 14.07 -22.66
C GLU A 18 -9.57 14.07 -22.75
N ASP A 19 -8.91 14.91 -21.96
CA ASP A 19 -7.44 14.95 -21.86
C ASP A 19 -6.88 13.61 -21.39
N LEU A 20 -7.49 12.99 -20.38
CA LEU A 20 -7.10 11.65 -19.89
C LEU A 20 -7.25 10.61 -21.00
N ARG A 21 -8.38 10.60 -21.70
CA ARG A 21 -8.61 9.66 -22.81
C ARG A 21 -7.55 9.85 -23.89
N TYR A 22 -7.25 11.09 -24.27
CA TYR A 22 -6.21 11.41 -25.23
C TYR A 22 -4.85 10.85 -24.77
N MET A 23 -4.42 11.13 -23.54
CA MET A 23 -3.12 10.65 -23.02
C MET A 23 -3.04 9.12 -22.95
N LEU A 24 -4.12 8.44 -22.58
CA LEU A 24 -4.18 6.97 -22.50
C LEU A 24 -4.15 6.27 -23.88
N THR A 25 -4.43 7.00 -24.96
CA THR A 25 -4.40 6.46 -26.33
C THR A 25 -3.14 6.80 -27.11
N LEU A 26 -2.20 7.52 -26.48
CA LEU A 26 -0.92 7.86 -27.11
C LEU A 26 -0.08 6.61 -27.42
N SER A 27 0.69 6.68 -28.49
CA SER A 27 1.62 5.63 -28.90
C SER A 27 2.88 6.24 -29.52
N GLY A 28 3.90 5.40 -29.75
CA GLY A 28 5.11 5.83 -30.42
C GLY A 28 5.84 6.99 -29.70
N ASP A 29 6.21 8.00 -30.43
CA ASP A 29 7.00 9.13 -29.90
C ASP A 29 6.16 10.06 -28.99
N ASP A 30 4.87 10.19 -29.23
CA ASP A 30 3.98 10.95 -28.35
C ASP A 30 3.87 10.32 -26.96
N MET A 31 3.82 8.99 -26.87
CA MET A 31 3.85 8.28 -25.58
C MET A 31 5.20 8.49 -24.86
N LYS A 32 6.33 8.45 -25.60
CA LYS A 32 7.66 8.75 -25.03
C LYS A 32 7.70 10.19 -24.49
N ARG A 33 7.15 11.13 -25.25
CA ARG A 33 7.05 12.53 -24.82
C ARG A 33 6.25 12.68 -23.53
N LEU A 34 5.12 11.97 -23.39
CA LEU A 34 4.36 11.95 -22.13
C LEU A 34 5.20 11.42 -20.95
N PHE A 35 5.97 10.36 -21.16
CA PHE A 35 6.86 9.82 -20.12
C PHE A 35 7.96 10.77 -19.72
N GLU A 36 8.58 11.48 -20.67
CA GLU A 36 9.60 12.51 -20.38
C GLU A 36 9.04 13.63 -19.53
N ILE A 37 7.86 14.16 -19.87
CA ILE A 37 7.18 15.20 -19.10
C ILE A 37 6.83 14.70 -17.70
N SER A 38 6.25 13.49 -17.59
CA SER A 38 5.91 12.89 -16.30
C SER A 38 7.15 12.68 -15.42
N ALA A 39 8.27 12.25 -16.02
CA ALA A 39 9.54 12.07 -15.33
C ALA A 39 10.11 13.42 -14.83
N ALA A 40 9.99 14.47 -15.62
CA ALA A 40 10.43 15.82 -15.24
C ALA A 40 9.61 16.36 -14.04
N ILE A 41 8.28 16.23 -14.10
CA ILE A 41 7.37 16.62 -13.00
C ILE A 41 7.69 15.81 -11.74
N LYS A 42 7.84 14.48 -11.87
CA LYS A 42 8.23 13.62 -10.74
C LYS A 42 9.56 14.09 -10.12
N LYS A 43 10.56 14.36 -10.96
CA LYS A 43 11.89 14.80 -10.49
C LYS A 43 11.80 16.12 -9.72
N GLU A 44 10.99 17.06 -10.19
CA GLU A 44 10.80 18.36 -9.57
C GLU A 44 10.12 18.24 -8.18
N HIS A 45 9.05 17.44 -8.07
CA HIS A 45 8.24 17.38 -6.85
C HIS A 45 8.69 16.34 -5.82
N VAL A 46 9.23 15.20 -6.25
CA VAL A 46 9.59 14.08 -5.36
C VAL A 46 11.00 13.52 -5.59
N GLY A 47 11.77 14.13 -6.48
CA GLY A 47 13.12 13.68 -6.81
C GLY A 47 13.17 12.35 -7.56
N ASN A 48 14.38 11.75 -7.64
CA ASN A 48 14.63 10.48 -8.31
C ASN A 48 14.68 9.28 -7.36
N ILE A 49 14.23 9.46 -6.12
CA ILE A 49 14.25 8.40 -5.11
C ILE A 49 13.03 7.49 -5.33
N VAL A 50 13.26 6.19 -5.26
CA VAL A 50 12.22 5.16 -5.21
C VAL A 50 12.29 4.54 -3.81
N TYR A 51 11.17 4.62 -3.10
CA TYR A 51 11.06 4.04 -1.76
C TYR A 51 10.49 2.63 -1.84
N TYR A 52 11.16 1.68 -1.18
CA TYR A 52 10.61 0.36 -0.99
C TYR A 52 9.50 0.38 0.07
N ARG A 53 8.48 -0.43 -0.17
CA ARG A 53 7.44 -0.75 0.79
C ARG A 53 7.47 -2.25 1.07
N GLY A 54 7.68 -2.63 2.32
CA GLY A 54 7.62 -4.03 2.73
C GLY A 54 6.18 -4.52 2.82
N LEU A 55 5.94 -5.80 2.53
CA LEU A 55 4.67 -6.48 2.73
C LEU A 55 4.88 -7.61 3.75
N ILE A 56 4.13 -7.58 4.84
CA ILE A 56 4.07 -8.64 5.84
C ILE A 56 2.71 -9.31 5.71
N GLU A 57 2.69 -10.51 5.15
CA GLU A 57 1.48 -11.33 5.06
C GLU A 57 1.21 -12.01 6.41
N TYR A 58 0.65 -11.23 7.33
CA TYR A 58 0.46 -11.59 8.73
C TYR A 58 -0.36 -12.87 8.94
N SER A 59 -1.46 -13.02 8.18
CA SER A 59 -2.34 -14.18 8.33
C SER A 59 -3.26 -14.35 7.13
N ASN A 60 -3.52 -15.59 6.75
CA ASN A 60 -4.55 -15.92 5.76
C ASN A 60 -5.87 -16.41 6.37
N ARG A 61 -6.07 -16.23 7.69
CA ARG A 61 -7.33 -16.56 8.37
C ARG A 61 -8.32 -15.41 8.17
N CYS A 62 -9.44 -15.68 7.47
CA CYS A 62 -10.47 -14.70 7.14
C CYS A 62 -11.85 -15.21 7.55
N SER A 63 -12.70 -14.32 8.08
CA SER A 63 -14.09 -14.61 8.40
C SER A 63 -15.04 -14.43 7.21
N LYS A 64 -14.64 -13.68 6.19
CA LYS A 64 -15.43 -13.40 4.99
C LYS A 64 -15.35 -14.52 3.96
N ASN A 65 -16.36 -14.62 3.13
CA ASN A 65 -16.43 -15.62 2.07
C ASN A 65 -16.56 -15.00 0.66
N CYS A 66 -15.77 -13.99 0.35
CA CYS A 66 -15.78 -13.31 -0.94
C CYS A 66 -15.35 -14.29 -2.06
N TYR A 67 -16.21 -14.51 -3.05
CA TYR A 67 -16.01 -15.57 -4.05
C TYR A 67 -14.78 -15.38 -4.94
N TYR A 68 -14.28 -14.17 -5.10
CA TYR A 68 -13.05 -13.87 -5.85
C TYR A 68 -11.75 -14.07 -5.04
N CYS A 69 -11.85 -14.30 -3.72
CA CYS A 69 -10.68 -14.29 -2.83
C CYS A 69 -10.18 -15.71 -2.53
N GLY A 70 -8.90 -15.95 -2.79
CA GLY A 70 -8.25 -17.24 -2.52
C GLY A 70 -8.16 -17.60 -1.04
N VAL A 71 -8.21 -16.60 -0.12
CA VAL A 71 -8.14 -16.84 1.33
C VAL A 71 -9.51 -16.81 2.02
N ARG A 72 -10.61 -16.80 1.28
CA ARG A 72 -11.97 -16.81 1.83
C ARG A 72 -12.24 -17.97 2.79
N ALA A 73 -13.14 -17.79 3.73
CA ALA A 73 -13.46 -18.77 4.77
C ALA A 73 -13.89 -20.13 4.19
N GLY A 74 -14.61 -20.15 3.08
CA GLY A 74 -15.07 -21.36 2.40
C GLY A 74 -13.98 -22.19 1.70
N MET A 75 -12.75 -21.69 1.59
CA MET A 75 -11.64 -22.42 0.99
C MET A 75 -11.05 -23.40 2.01
N LYS A 76 -11.67 -24.59 2.12
CA LYS A 76 -11.33 -25.62 3.14
C LYS A 76 -9.98 -26.28 2.93
N GLN A 77 -9.48 -26.31 1.70
CA GLN A 77 -8.21 -26.96 1.36
C GLN A 77 -6.99 -26.10 1.64
N LEU A 78 -7.19 -24.80 1.95
CA LEU A 78 -6.10 -23.88 2.18
C LEU A 78 -5.48 -24.12 3.56
N HIS A 79 -4.17 -24.35 3.59
CA HIS A 79 -3.42 -24.33 4.85
C HIS A 79 -3.51 -22.95 5.49
N ARG A 80 -4.07 -22.87 6.69
CA ARG A 80 -4.27 -21.61 7.43
C ARG A 80 -3.11 -21.34 8.37
N TYR A 81 -2.57 -20.13 8.29
CA TYR A 81 -1.48 -19.69 9.16
C TYR A 81 -1.78 -18.32 9.79
N LYS A 82 -1.00 -18.00 10.77
CA LYS A 82 -0.84 -16.67 11.39
C LYS A 82 0.61 -16.61 11.87
N LEU A 83 1.31 -15.55 11.49
CA LEU A 83 2.65 -15.27 11.99
C LEU A 83 2.61 -14.98 13.51
N SER A 84 3.67 -15.33 14.20
CA SER A 84 3.87 -14.92 15.60
C SER A 84 4.18 -13.43 15.68
N ASP A 85 4.04 -12.87 16.87
CA ASP A 85 4.39 -11.45 17.11
C ASP A 85 5.89 -11.22 16.83
N GLU A 86 6.73 -12.18 17.19
CA GLU A 86 8.18 -12.15 16.99
C GLU A 86 8.54 -12.11 15.50
N GLU A 87 7.94 -12.97 14.68
CA GLU A 87 8.16 -12.98 13.22
C GLU A 87 7.79 -11.65 12.57
N VAL A 88 6.68 -11.04 12.99
CA VAL A 88 6.24 -9.74 12.45
C VAL A 88 7.17 -8.62 12.90
N ILE A 89 7.59 -8.60 14.16
CA ILE A 89 8.51 -7.59 14.70
C ILE A 89 9.87 -7.68 14.00
N GLU A 90 10.42 -8.87 13.83
CA GLU A 90 11.70 -9.07 13.13
C GLU A 90 11.62 -8.63 11.66
N ALA A 91 10.52 -8.92 10.96
CA ALA A 91 10.30 -8.44 9.60
C ALA A 91 10.20 -6.89 9.54
N ALA A 92 9.55 -6.27 10.52
CA ALA A 92 9.46 -4.81 10.62
C ALA A 92 10.83 -4.18 10.91
N LYS A 93 11.60 -4.74 11.84
CA LYS A 93 12.98 -4.31 12.15
C LYS A 93 13.88 -4.42 10.92
N PHE A 94 13.80 -5.52 10.19
CA PHE A 94 14.54 -5.70 8.94
C PHE A 94 14.21 -4.58 7.94
N ALA A 95 12.92 -4.29 7.72
CA ALA A 95 12.49 -3.24 6.81
C ALA A 95 13.03 -1.86 7.24
N TRP A 96 12.96 -1.54 8.53
CA TRP A 96 13.51 -0.31 9.11
C TRP A 96 15.03 -0.20 8.92
N GLN A 97 15.79 -1.24 9.28
CA GLN A 97 17.24 -1.29 9.11
C GLN A 97 17.67 -1.15 7.64
N LYS A 98 16.87 -1.67 6.71
CA LYS A 98 17.08 -1.54 5.26
C LYS A 98 16.51 -0.24 4.67
N ARG A 99 16.04 0.69 5.52
CA ARG A 99 15.52 2.00 5.13
C ARG A 99 14.32 1.93 4.18
N TYR A 100 13.42 0.97 4.38
CA TYR A 100 12.13 0.98 3.70
C TYR A 100 11.33 2.17 4.22
N ALA A 101 10.61 2.87 3.33
CA ALA A 101 9.78 4.00 3.74
C ALA A 101 8.58 3.56 4.59
N SER A 102 8.07 2.37 4.34
CA SER A 102 6.90 1.85 5.05
C SER A 102 6.78 0.33 4.91
N ILE A 103 5.93 -0.24 5.76
CA ILE A 103 5.43 -1.61 5.60
C ILE A 103 3.91 -1.63 5.49
N VAL A 104 3.40 -2.70 4.90
CA VAL A 104 1.98 -3.08 4.96
C VAL A 104 1.87 -4.36 5.77
N ILE A 105 1.05 -4.37 6.80
CA ILE A 105 0.65 -5.59 7.49
C ILE A 105 -0.69 -6.01 6.90
N GLN A 106 -0.69 -7.11 6.15
CA GLN A 106 -1.85 -7.62 5.45
C GLN A 106 -2.34 -8.93 6.06
N GLY A 107 -3.64 -9.10 6.12
CA GLY A 107 -4.24 -10.35 6.59
C GLY A 107 -5.67 -10.52 6.14
N GLY A 108 -6.21 -11.71 6.37
CA GLY A 108 -7.64 -11.93 6.24
C GLY A 108 -8.41 -11.12 7.29
N GLU A 109 -9.64 -10.75 6.95
CA GLU A 109 -10.49 -9.96 7.84
C GLU A 109 -10.91 -10.73 9.08
N ARG A 110 -10.62 -10.16 10.22
CA ARG A 110 -11.09 -10.59 11.55
C ARG A 110 -11.30 -9.38 12.45
N ALA A 111 -12.48 -9.25 13.02
CA ALA A 111 -12.88 -8.14 13.89
C ALA A 111 -13.15 -8.59 15.35
N ASP A 112 -12.76 -9.81 15.71
CA ASP A 112 -12.90 -10.26 17.10
C ASP A 112 -11.96 -9.50 18.05
N LYS A 113 -12.41 -9.30 19.30
CA LYS A 113 -11.69 -8.51 20.30
C LYS A 113 -10.27 -8.97 20.55
N GLY A 114 -10.00 -10.27 20.46
CA GLY A 114 -8.67 -10.84 20.63
C GLY A 114 -7.72 -10.41 19.50
N GLN A 115 -8.20 -10.44 18.25
CA GLN A 115 -7.42 -9.97 17.09
C GLN A 115 -7.14 -8.48 17.18
N VAL A 116 -8.14 -7.67 17.51
CA VAL A 116 -7.99 -6.21 17.67
C VAL A 116 -6.96 -5.87 18.74
N ALA A 117 -7.04 -6.52 19.91
CA ALA A 117 -6.07 -6.31 20.99
C ALA A 117 -4.66 -6.75 20.60
N ASN A 118 -4.54 -7.86 19.86
CA ASN A 118 -3.26 -8.36 19.39
C ASN A 118 -2.59 -7.38 18.42
N ILE A 119 -3.32 -6.89 17.41
CA ILE A 119 -2.80 -5.89 16.46
C ILE A 119 -2.39 -4.61 17.20
N SER A 120 -3.21 -4.12 18.14
CA SER A 120 -2.85 -2.92 18.93
C SER A 120 -1.51 -3.09 19.66
N ARG A 121 -1.31 -4.24 20.32
CA ARG A 121 -0.05 -4.55 21.00
C ARG A 121 1.12 -4.66 20.03
N LEU A 122 0.91 -5.29 18.88
CA LEU A 122 1.90 -5.48 17.83
C LEU A 122 2.38 -4.14 17.28
N LEU A 123 1.46 -3.23 16.96
CA LEU A 123 1.78 -1.88 16.50
C LEU A 123 2.62 -1.12 17.51
N GLN A 124 2.24 -1.15 18.80
CA GLN A 124 3.02 -0.51 19.86
C GLN A 124 4.45 -1.05 19.93
N LYS A 125 4.62 -2.37 19.85
CA LYS A 125 5.95 -2.99 19.87
C LYS A 125 6.78 -2.60 18.65
N ILE A 126 6.19 -2.60 17.44
CA ILE A 126 6.89 -2.18 16.24
C ILE A 126 7.34 -0.71 16.35
N HIS A 127 6.48 0.18 16.83
CA HIS A 127 6.84 1.58 17.04
C HIS A 127 8.00 1.73 18.02
N GLN A 128 8.00 0.98 19.12
CA GLN A 128 9.10 0.96 20.09
C GLN A 128 10.42 0.47 19.46
N GLU A 129 10.38 -0.64 18.72
CA GLU A 129 11.56 -1.28 18.13
C GLU A 129 12.13 -0.53 16.90
N THR A 130 11.34 0.36 16.30
CA THR A 130 11.74 1.14 15.12
C THR A 130 11.78 2.65 15.38
N ASN A 131 11.81 3.08 16.65
CA ASN A 131 11.80 4.48 17.08
C ASN A 131 10.66 5.31 16.45
N SER A 132 9.55 4.68 16.11
CA SER A 132 8.42 5.27 15.36
C SER A 132 8.81 5.85 13.98
N GLU A 133 9.94 5.46 13.42
CA GLU A 133 10.41 5.93 12.11
C GLU A 133 9.83 5.13 10.93
N LEU A 134 9.36 3.89 11.20
CA LEU A 134 8.78 3.03 10.16
C LEU A 134 7.28 3.28 10.02
N HIS A 135 6.84 3.80 8.89
CA HIS A 135 5.42 3.98 8.62
C HIS A 135 4.71 2.64 8.39
N ILE A 136 3.53 2.47 8.97
CA ILE A 136 2.75 1.23 8.89
C ILE A 136 1.41 1.50 8.22
N THR A 137 1.07 0.68 7.23
CA THR A 137 -0.27 0.60 6.64
C THR A 137 -0.91 -0.72 7.06
N LEU A 138 -2.17 -0.71 7.43
CA LEU A 138 -2.93 -1.91 7.76
C LEU A 138 -3.90 -2.27 6.64
N SER A 139 -3.87 -3.54 6.22
CA SER A 139 -4.81 -4.14 5.29
C SER A 139 -5.43 -5.39 5.95
N LEU A 140 -6.33 -5.16 6.90
CA LEU A 140 -6.89 -6.18 7.79
C LEU A 140 -8.43 -6.29 7.69
N GLY A 141 -9.00 -5.78 6.58
CA GLY A 141 -10.43 -5.79 6.30
C GLY A 141 -11.20 -4.70 7.05
N GLU A 142 -12.52 -4.84 7.09
CA GLU A 142 -13.43 -3.89 7.72
C GLU A 142 -13.30 -3.96 9.25
N GLN A 143 -13.22 -2.80 9.88
CA GLN A 143 -13.16 -2.66 11.32
C GLN A 143 -14.12 -1.55 11.79
N SER A 144 -14.42 -1.50 13.09
CA SER A 144 -15.19 -0.38 13.65
C SER A 144 -14.37 0.91 13.65
N GLU A 145 -15.05 2.04 13.63
CA GLU A 145 -14.41 3.37 13.76
C GLU A 145 -13.54 3.45 15.02
N GLU A 146 -14.03 2.88 16.15
CA GLU A 146 -13.28 2.81 17.40
C GLU A 146 -11.96 2.06 17.22
N THR A 147 -11.97 0.92 16.49
CA THR A 147 -10.77 0.15 16.19
C THR A 147 -9.78 0.95 15.35
N PHE A 148 -10.25 1.64 14.30
CA PHE A 148 -9.38 2.49 13.49
C PHE A 148 -8.80 3.67 14.28
N ARG A 149 -9.58 4.29 15.16
CA ARG A 149 -9.06 5.36 16.05
C ARG A 149 -7.99 4.84 17.01
N ARG A 150 -8.14 3.60 17.47
CA ARG A 150 -7.17 2.95 18.36
C ARG A 150 -5.85 2.60 17.66
N TRP A 151 -5.90 2.32 16.36
CA TRP A 151 -4.72 1.93 15.59
C TRP A 151 -3.99 3.10 14.94
N LYS A 152 -4.60 4.28 14.94
CA LYS A 152 -4.02 5.54 14.47
C LYS A 152 -3.04 6.11 15.51
#